data_8f2c046b57814a77c81297bed18f33a0
#
_entry.id   8f2c046b57814a77c81297bed18f33a0
#
_cell.length_a   1.000
_cell.length_b   1.000
_cell.length_c   1.000
_cell.angle_alpha   90.00
_cell.angle_beta   90.00
_cell.angle_gamma   90.00
#
_symmetry.space_group_name_H-M   'P 1'
#
loop_
_entity.id
_entity.type
_entity.pdbx_description
1 polymer ?
#
loop_
_entity_poly.entity_id
_entity_poly.type
_entity_poly.pdbx_seq_one_letter_code
_entity_poly.pdbx_strand_id
1 'polypeptide(L)'
;MTTMFEVDPAGYRAQMAEMKPVKVIYELIANANDEDSVKNFTLKIDRDVDGSVGIRYQDDGAGFKKISDVWTLYGHSERRSDPKKSGRFNLGEKEFLVLAKSATIVTYDRKMKQNRKFVFENNTRTEVEGWHYKHDACNGTTIFATFDWSKEQFNEICKDIMNIYVKPNKTCTINEQVVKNEKPHKTFTAELPTLLALKEGQPLSKVNRDAEIDLYDKKSANSDAWLFENGLPIQKQSPRSKWHININQKVPLAPTRVSVPSSYWNKVCGAVLNNTSDELDHEESGAGWVKLGLPYASKESAEAILKAKFPNADPDKIFLGGSDHSANEEAIRAGGAIISSGTFGKEITDHLMSLGIVSRASEKYGSKGGNAIGRYAETEQVVKPSEAMIAYANVCKRVARDCIDAEPTVKFVSSNRPATAWYTRATPSLTFNVKHLGMTFFDQWKARNVQLLIHELSHHNGHGKYEYEIEHYSKQFVDELERIGGMIGETGIKKYQ
;
A
#
# COMPACT_ATOMS: atom_id res chain seq x y z
N MET A 1 -13.37 -29.17 37.52
CA MET A 1 -12.04 -28.71 37.12
C MET A 1 -12.07 -27.19 37.17
N THR A 2 -11.25 -26.62 38.01
CA THR A 2 -11.02 -25.17 38.06
C THR A 2 -10.21 -24.75 36.79
N THR A 3 -10.69 -23.75 36.10
CA THR A 3 -9.97 -23.16 34.95
C THR A 3 -8.75 -22.40 35.45
N MET A 4 -7.63 -22.44 34.70
CA MET A 4 -6.40 -21.74 35.06
C MET A 4 -6.58 -20.21 34.99
N PHE A 5 -7.46 -19.73 34.10
CA PHE A 5 -7.77 -18.33 33.92
C PHE A 5 -9.27 -18.09 33.84
N GLU A 6 -9.71 -16.97 34.37
CA GLU A 6 -11.06 -16.43 34.22
C GLU A 6 -10.98 -15.12 33.39
N VAL A 7 -12.04 -14.84 32.64
CA VAL A 7 -12.15 -13.64 31.86
C VAL A 7 -13.12 -12.68 32.52
N ASP A 8 -12.65 -11.50 32.91
CA ASP A 8 -13.52 -10.42 33.34
C ASP A 8 -14.24 -9.81 32.11
N PRO A 9 -15.58 -9.89 32.03
CA PRO A 9 -16.32 -9.33 30.91
C PRO A 9 -16.17 -7.81 30.77
N ALA A 10 -15.98 -7.09 31.87
CA ALA A 10 -15.80 -5.63 31.84
C ALA A 10 -14.42 -5.24 31.26
N GLY A 11 -13.36 -5.95 31.67
CA GLY A 11 -12.02 -5.79 31.12
C GLY A 11 -11.98 -6.14 29.62
N TYR A 12 -12.66 -7.24 29.24
CA TYR A 12 -12.74 -7.63 27.82
C TYR A 12 -13.52 -6.59 26.99
N ARG A 13 -14.63 -6.05 27.51
CA ARG A 13 -15.37 -4.94 26.88
C ARG A 13 -14.51 -3.72 26.67
N ALA A 14 -13.73 -3.31 27.67
CA ALA A 14 -12.82 -2.18 27.58
C ALA A 14 -11.76 -2.37 26.47
N GLN A 15 -11.22 -3.57 26.34
CA GLN A 15 -10.28 -3.93 25.28
C GLN A 15 -10.91 -3.83 23.89
N MET A 16 -12.19 -4.18 23.74
CA MET A 16 -12.91 -4.17 22.46
C MET A 16 -13.55 -2.81 22.13
N ALA A 17 -13.58 -1.86 23.07
CA ALA A 17 -14.26 -0.57 22.91
C ALA A 17 -13.74 0.29 21.75
N GLU A 18 -12.48 0.13 21.36
CA GLU A 18 -11.87 0.83 20.22
C GLU A 18 -12.19 0.17 18.85
N MET A 19 -12.81 -1.00 18.85
CA MET A 19 -13.16 -1.68 17.62
C MET A 19 -14.28 -0.93 16.89
N LYS A 20 -14.13 -0.75 15.57
CA LYS A 20 -15.18 -0.14 14.76
C LYS A 20 -16.46 -0.99 14.81
N PRO A 21 -17.61 -0.41 15.12
CA PRO A 21 -18.88 -1.14 15.26
C PRO A 21 -19.22 -2.03 14.05
N VAL A 22 -19.01 -1.54 12.83
CA VAL A 22 -19.28 -2.32 11.62
C VAL A 22 -18.46 -3.60 11.54
N LYS A 23 -17.22 -3.62 12.06
CA LYS A 23 -16.39 -4.83 12.07
C LYS A 23 -16.95 -5.92 12.99
N VAL A 24 -17.53 -5.49 14.11
CA VAL A 24 -18.19 -6.40 15.03
C VAL A 24 -19.42 -7.07 14.37
N ILE A 25 -20.16 -6.31 13.57
CA ILE A 25 -21.31 -6.83 12.81
C ILE A 25 -20.84 -7.78 11.69
N TYR A 26 -19.71 -7.50 11.04
CA TYR A 26 -19.15 -8.39 10.02
C TYR A 26 -18.82 -9.80 10.54
N GLU A 27 -18.59 -9.97 11.85
CA GLU A 27 -18.39 -11.30 12.43
C GLU A 27 -19.66 -12.17 12.34
N LEU A 28 -20.85 -11.58 12.44
CA LEU A 28 -22.11 -12.33 12.25
C LEU A 28 -22.25 -12.76 10.78
N ILE A 29 -21.91 -11.88 9.85
CA ILE A 29 -21.92 -12.17 8.42
C ILE A 29 -20.85 -13.22 8.07
N ALA A 30 -19.65 -13.13 8.69
CA ALA A 30 -18.62 -14.14 8.55
C ALA A 30 -19.11 -15.53 8.98
N ASN A 31 -19.79 -15.60 10.12
CA ASN A 31 -20.35 -16.86 10.63
C ASN A 31 -21.39 -17.45 9.67
N ALA A 32 -22.28 -16.61 9.10
CA ALA A 32 -23.23 -17.04 8.09
C ALA A 32 -22.54 -17.53 6.81
N ASN A 33 -21.50 -16.83 6.34
CA ASN A 33 -20.73 -17.21 5.17
C ASN A 33 -19.93 -18.51 5.39
N ASP A 34 -19.43 -18.76 6.60
CA ASP A 34 -18.63 -19.93 6.95
C ASP A 34 -19.45 -21.20 7.17
N GLU A 35 -20.73 -21.07 7.55
CA GLU A 35 -21.61 -22.21 7.83
C GLU A 35 -22.28 -22.72 6.55
N ASP A 36 -21.92 -23.93 6.12
CA ASP A 36 -22.36 -24.48 4.84
C ASP A 36 -23.88 -24.76 4.78
N SER A 37 -24.52 -24.95 5.93
CA SER A 37 -25.97 -25.17 6.07
C SER A 37 -26.79 -23.89 5.85
N VAL A 38 -26.20 -22.71 6.04
CA VAL A 38 -26.86 -21.42 5.83
C VAL A 38 -27.02 -21.14 4.33
N LYS A 39 -28.24 -20.83 3.92
CA LYS A 39 -28.56 -20.38 2.56
C LYS A 39 -29.02 -18.92 2.56
N ASN A 40 -29.79 -18.53 3.55
CA ASN A 40 -30.34 -17.21 3.68
C ASN A 40 -30.03 -16.65 5.07
N PHE A 41 -29.61 -15.39 5.11
CA PHE A 41 -29.47 -14.69 6.37
C PHE A 41 -29.87 -13.22 6.23
N THR A 42 -30.41 -12.66 7.29
CA THR A 42 -30.91 -11.30 7.34
C THR A 42 -30.26 -10.53 8.47
N LEU A 43 -30.04 -9.26 8.23
CA LEU A 43 -29.53 -8.30 9.20
C LEU A 43 -30.42 -7.05 9.17
N LYS A 44 -30.99 -6.69 10.32
CA LYS A 44 -31.70 -5.43 10.48
C LYS A 44 -30.97 -4.59 11.52
N ILE A 45 -30.73 -3.32 11.18
CA ILE A 45 -30.00 -2.37 12.00
C ILE A 45 -30.86 -1.11 12.08
N ASP A 46 -31.38 -0.85 13.27
CA ASP A 46 -32.25 0.29 13.54
C ASP A 46 -31.66 1.16 14.66
N ARG A 47 -32.04 2.42 14.69
CA ARG A 47 -31.75 3.30 15.81
C ARG A 47 -33.06 3.63 16.53
N ASP A 48 -33.13 3.23 17.79
CA ASP A 48 -34.32 3.42 18.61
C ASP A 48 -34.52 4.87 19.08
N VAL A 49 -35.70 5.16 19.60
CA VAL A 49 -36.08 6.51 20.08
C VAL A 49 -35.20 6.95 21.25
N ASP A 50 -34.76 6.03 22.10
CA ASP A 50 -33.84 6.31 23.23
C ASP A 50 -32.37 6.55 22.76
N GLY A 51 -32.10 6.41 21.47
CA GLY A 51 -30.81 6.61 20.87
C GLY A 51 -29.92 5.35 20.80
N SER A 52 -30.35 4.24 21.37
CA SER A 52 -29.66 2.98 21.25
C SER A 52 -29.73 2.41 19.82
N VAL A 53 -28.78 1.54 19.46
CA VAL A 53 -28.75 0.87 18.16
C VAL A 53 -29.17 -0.57 18.35
N GLY A 54 -30.30 -0.95 17.74
CA GLY A 54 -30.84 -2.30 17.70
C GLY A 54 -30.26 -3.08 16.51
N ILE A 55 -29.83 -4.33 16.76
CA ILE A 55 -29.42 -5.27 15.72
C ILE A 55 -30.24 -6.53 15.84
N ARG A 56 -30.84 -6.93 14.73
CA ARG A 56 -31.46 -8.24 14.57
C ARG A 56 -30.77 -8.99 13.46
N TYR A 57 -30.18 -10.12 13.82
CA TYR A 57 -29.58 -11.08 12.87
C TYR A 57 -30.42 -12.38 12.88
N GLN A 58 -30.58 -13.01 11.73
CA GLN A 58 -31.23 -14.29 11.58
C GLN A 58 -30.64 -15.07 10.41
N ASP A 59 -30.35 -16.35 10.62
CA ASP A 59 -29.98 -17.30 9.57
C ASP A 59 -30.90 -18.53 9.57
N ASP A 60 -30.89 -19.27 8.45
CA ASP A 60 -31.62 -20.51 8.25
C ASP A 60 -30.74 -21.76 8.39
N GLY A 61 -29.59 -21.62 9.05
CA GLY A 61 -28.62 -22.69 9.22
C GLY A 61 -29.10 -23.79 10.18
N ALA A 62 -28.23 -24.76 10.41
CA ALA A 62 -28.57 -25.90 11.28
C ALA A 62 -28.33 -25.61 12.76
N GLY A 63 -28.08 -24.37 13.19
CA GLY A 63 -27.78 -24.01 14.58
C GLY A 63 -26.41 -24.52 15.05
N PHE A 64 -26.16 -24.53 16.36
CA PHE A 64 -24.86 -24.90 16.91
C PHE A 64 -24.70 -26.43 17.07
N LYS A 65 -23.57 -26.96 16.60
CA LYS A 65 -23.17 -28.36 16.84
C LYS A 65 -22.90 -28.62 18.32
N LYS A 66 -22.27 -27.67 18.99
CA LYS A 66 -21.99 -27.65 20.41
C LYS A 66 -22.44 -26.31 20.99
N ILE A 67 -23.50 -26.37 21.79
CA ILE A 67 -24.15 -25.14 22.29
C ILE A 67 -23.22 -24.25 23.12
N SER A 68 -22.26 -24.82 23.82
CA SER A 68 -21.27 -24.03 24.57
C SER A 68 -20.40 -23.14 23.69
N ASP A 69 -20.33 -23.38 22.37
CA ASP A 69 -19.57 -22.55 21.47
C ASP A 69 -20.14 -21.10 21.37
N VAL A 70 -21.40 -20.91 21.76
CA VAL A 70 -22.03 -19.59 21.88
C VAL A 70 -21.25 -18.66 22.82
N TRP A 71 -20.65 -19.20 23.91
CA TRP A 71 -19.96 -18.38 24.93
C TRP A 71 -18.52 -18.79 25.22
N THR A 72 -18.01 -19.87 24.59
CA THR A 72 -16.64 -20.32 24.84
C THR A 72 -15.66 -19.51 24.03
N LEU A 73 -14.82 -18.73 24.72
CA LEU A 73 -13.69 -18.01 24.11
C LEU A 73 -12.59 -18.99 23.74
N TYR A 74 -11.93 -18.74 22.61
CA TYR A 74 -10.83 -19.56 22.10
C TYR A 74 -11.13 -21.04 21.98
N GLY A 75 -12.43 -21.42 21.97
CA GLY A 75 -12.87 -22.77 21.78
C GLY A 75 -12.31 -23.41 20.52
N HIS A 76 -12.13 -24.72 20.55
CA HIS A 76 -11.70 -25.45 19.36
C HIS A 76 -12.73 -25.29 18.24
N SER A 77 -12.26 -24.97 17.03
CA SER A 77 -13.09 -24.82 15.83
C SER A 77 -12.44 -25.50 14.63
N GLU A 78 -13.17 -26.39 13.98
CA GLU A 78 -12.78 -27.02 12.71
C GLU A 78 -12.48 -25.96 11.62
N ARG A 79 -13.06 -24.76 11.75
CA ARG A 79 -12.82 -23.63 10.83
C ARG A 79 -11.35 -23.18 10.80
N ARG A 80 -10.55 -23.47 11.85
CA ARG A 80 -9.13 -23.08 11.92
C ARG A 80 -8.27 -23.74 10.85
N SER A 81 -8.60 -24.96 10.44
CA SER A 81 -7.87 -25.72 9.42
C SER A 81 -8.36 -25.45 7.99
N ASP A 82 -9.52 -24.81 7.82
CA ASP A 82 -10.10 -24.51 6.52
C ASP A 82 -9.71 -23.10 6.08
N PRO A 83 -8.93 -22.92 4.98
CA PRO A 83 -8.54 -21.61 4.48
C PRO A 83 -9.71 -20.78 3.96
N LYS A 84 -10.79 -21.41 3.49
CA LYS A 84 -11.97 -20.77 2.91
C LYS A 84 -12.98 -20.28 3.94
N LYS A 85 -12.71 -20.48 5.24
CA LYS A 85 -13.53 -20.02 6.36
C LYS A 85 -12.81 -18.96 7.17
N SER A 86 -13.48 -17.87 7.49
CA SER A 86 -12.89 -16.70 8.17
C SER A 86 -12.57 -16.94 9.65
N GLY A 87 -13.26 -17.92 10.29
CA GLY A 87 -13.11 -18.24 11.72
C GLY A 87 -11.69 -18.67 12.10
N ARG A 88 -11.03 -17.91 13.03
CA ARG A 88 -9.66 -18.18 13.51
C ARG A 88 -9.59 -18.56 14.97
N PHE A 89 -10.26 -17.80 15.84
CA PHE A 89 -10.07 -17.85 17.28
C PHE A 89 -11.34 -18.15 18.06
N ASN A 90 -12.48 -18.33 17.40
CA ASN A 90 -13.80 -18.48 18.02
C ASN A 90 -14.14 -17.27 18.93
N LEU A 91 -13.89 -16.05 18.46
CA LEU A 91 -14.08 -14.80 19.20
C LEU A 91 -15.21 -13.93 18.63
N GLY A 92 -15.47 -13.97 17.34
CA GLY A 92 -16.28 -12.97 16.64
C GLY A 92 -17.64 -12.68 17.27
N GLU A 93 -18.47 -13.70 17.49
CA GLU A 93 -19.76 -13.50 18.16
C GLU A 93 -19.63 -13.12 19.65
N LYS A 94 -18.49 -13.44 20.31
CA LYS A 94 -18.25 -13.04 21.71
C LYS A 94 -17.86 -11.55 21.79
N GLU A 95 -17.12 -11.06 20.81
CA GLU A 95 -16.81 -9.63 20.66
C GLU A 95 -18.12 -8.84 20.46
N PHE A 96 -19.03 -9.36 19.62
CA PHE A 96 -20.36 -8.80 19.45
C PHE A 96 -21.17 -8.79 20.77
N LEU A 97 -21.20 -9.91 21.50
CA LEU A 97 -21.94 -10.07 22.74
C LEU A 97 -21.39 -9.20 23.87
N VAL A 98 -20.07 -9.11 24.01
CA VAL A 98 -19.46 -8.32 25.10
C VAL A 98 -19.65 -6.81 24.93
N LEU A 99 -19.75 -6.33 23.68
CA LEU A 99 -20.01 -4.93 23.38
C LEU A 99 -21.50 -4.56 23.49
N ALA A 100 -22.40 -5.53 23.40
CA ALA A 100 -23.82 -5.28 23.51
C ALA A 100 -24.19 -4.84 24.95
N LYS A 101 -25.15 -3.90 25.07
CA LYS A 101 -25.82 -3.53 26.31
C LYS A 101 -26.67 -4.71 26.82
N SER A 102 -27.39 -5.32 25.88
CA SER A 102 -28.11 -6.57 26.08
C SER A 102 -28.15 -7.35 24.78
N ALA A 103 -28.21 -8.69 24.89
CA ALA A 103 -28.41 -9.54 23.72
C ALA A 103 -29.24 -10.77 24.08
N THR A 104 -30.03 -11.23 23.13
CA THR A 104 -30.78 -12.48 23.20
C THR A 104 -30.39 -13.34 22.01
N ILE A 105 -29.99 -14.57 22.25
CA ILE A 105 -29.71 -15.58 21.22
C ILE A 105 -30.72 -16.66 21.32
N VAL A 106 -31.39 -16.96 20.22
CA VAL A 106 -32.23 -18.13 20.02
C VAL A 106 -31.59 -19.00 18.97
N THR A 107 -31.27 -20.23 19.27
CA THR A 107 -30.58 -21.09 18.32
C THR A 107 -30.99 -22.56 18.49
N TYR A 108 -30.89 -23.31 17.39
CA TYR A 108 -31.16 -24.75 17.40
C TYR A 108 -29.96 -25.51 17.96
N ASP A 109 -30.21 -26.28 19.04
CA ASP A 109 -29.23 -27.21 19.61
C ASP A 109 -29.35 -28.56 18.89
N ARG A 110 -28.38 -28.88 18.03
CA ARG A 110 -28.36 -30.10 17.21
C ARG A 110 -28.34 -31.38 18.08
N LYS A 111 -27.74 -31.32 19.29
CA LYS A 111 -27.65 -32.46 20.21
C LYS A 111 -28.97 -32.71 20.89
N MET A 112 -29.60 -31.65 21.38
CA MET A 112 -30.89 -31.76 22.12
C MET A 112 -32.08 -31.74 21.16
N LYS A 113 -31.87 -31.44 19.87
CA LYS A 113 -32.92 -31.33 18.83
C LYS A 113 -34.03 -30.36 19.22
N GLN A 114 -33.69 -29.24 19.82
CA GLN A 114 -34.63 -28.22 20.26
C GLN A 114 -34.00 -26.84 20.19
N ASN A 115 -34.85 -25.80 20.09
CA ASN A 115 -34.40 -24.43 20.21
C ASN A 115 -34.10 -24.10 21.67
N ARG A 116 -33.02 -23.33 21.89
CA ARG A 116 -32.62 -22.83 23.20
C ARG A 116 -32.46 -21.31 23.13
N LYS A 117 -32.79 -20.64 24.23
CA LYS A 117 -32.76 -19.21 24.37
C LYS A 117 -31.81 -18.78 25.47
N PHE A 118 -30.88 -17.90 25.15
CA PHE A 118 -29.89 -17.31 26.06
C PHE A 118 -30.05 -15.80 26.09
N VAL A 119 -30.04 -15.23 27.29
CA VAL A 119 -30.02 -13.78 27.50
C VAL A 119 -28.66 -13.37 28.08
N PHE A 120 -28.06 -12.35 27.51
CA PHE A 120 -26.79 -11.74 27.93
C PHE A 120 -27.09 -10.30 28.34
N GLU A 121 -26.94 -10.02 29.61
CA GLU A 121 -27.22 -8.70 30.19
C GLU A 121 -26.44 -8.56 31.50
N ASN A 122 -25.99 -7.32 31.82
CA ASN A 122 -25.26 -7.01 33.05
C ASN A 122 -24.06 -7.94 33.30
N ASN A 123 -23.30 -8.28 32.24
CA ASN A 123 -22.17 -9.20 32.26
C ASN A 123 -22.52 -10.62 32.68
N THR A 124 -23.79 -10.98 32.66
CA THR A 124 -24.30 -12.32 33.00
C THR A 124 -24.92 -12.99 31.78
N ARG A 125 -24.95 -14.30 31.81
CA ARG A 125 -25.66 -15.14 30.84
C ARG A 125 -26.70 -15.98 31.57
N THR A 126 -27.92 -15.91 31.10
CA THR A 126 -29.05 -16.71 31.64
C THR A 126 -29.65 -17.54 30.52
N GLU A 127 -29.83 -18.82 30.73
CA GLU A 127 -30.65 -19.67 29.87
C GLU A 127 -32.13 -19.55 30.33
N VAL A 128 -33.03 -19.31 29.37
CA VAL A 128 -34.46 -19.22 29.65
C VAL A 128 -35.05 -20.61 29.60
N GLU A 129 -35.29 -21.22 30.79
CA GLU A 129 -35.89 -22.54 30.90
C GLU A 129 -37.35 -22.54 30.44
N GLY A 130 -37.82 -23.69 29.92
CA GLY A 130 -39.22 -23.86 29.47
C GLY A 130 -39.61 -23.09 28.23
N TRP A 131 -38.68 -22.41 27.61
CA TRP A 131 -38.91 -21.71 26.35
C TRP A 131 -38.89 -22.70 25.19
N HIS A 132 -40.10 -23.08 24.72
CA HIS A 132 -40.29 -23.98 23.60
C HIS A 132 -40.94 -23.22 22.43
N TYR A 133 -40.21 -23.02 21.37
CA TYR A 133 -40.78 -22.48 20.12
C TYR A 133 -41.46 -23.63 19.38
N LYS A 134 -42.80 -23.56 19.29
CA LYS A 134 -43.64 -24.63 18.74
C LYS A 134 -43.65 -24.72 17.20
N HIS A 135 -42.90 -23.90 16.50
CA HIS A 135 -42.89 -23.92 15.04
C HIS A 135 -41.67 -24.67 14.50
N ASP A 136 -41.96 -25.68 13.67
CA ASP A 136 -41.00 -26.52 12.92
C ASP A 136 -40.04 -25.72 11.97
N ALA A 137 -40.17 -24.40 11.93
CA ALA A 137 -39.46 -23.51 11.02
C ALA A 137 -38.18 -22.88 11.59
N CYS A 138 -37.75 -23.23 12.81
CA CYS A 138 -36.57 -22.56 13.43
C CYS A 138 -35.33 -23.45 13.46
N ASN A 139 -34.96 -23.99 12.33
CA ASN A 139 -33.55 -24.31 12.09
C ASN A 139 -32.81 -23.00 11.98
N GLY A 140 -31.63 -22.86 12.59
CA GLY A 140 -30.81 -21.66 12.49
C GLY A 140 -30.60 -20.91 13.80
N THR A 141 -30.16 -19.67 13.67
CA THR A 141 -29.84 -18.79 14.79
C THR A 141 -30.48 -17.42 14.58
N THR A 142 -31.10 -16.89 15.63
CA THR A 142 -31.57 -15.51 15.70
C THR A 142 -30.89 -14.79 16.85
N ILE A 143 -30.38 -13.59 16.61
CA ILE A 143 -29.73 -12.73 17.60
C ILE A 143 -30.47 -11.38 17.60
N PHE A 144 -30.83 -10.93 18.80
CA PHE A 144 -31.29 -9.57 19.04
C PHE A 144 -30.29 -8.93 20.00
N ALA A 145 -29.78 -7.75 19.67
CA ALA A 145 -28.85 -7.04 20.53
C ALA A 145 -29.08 -5.54 20.48
N THR A 146 -28.81 -4.87 21.59
CA THR A 146 -28.83 -3.40 21.68
C THR A 146 -27.45 -2.88 22.08
N PHE A 147 -27.08 -1.72 21.55
CA PHE A 147 -25.78 -1.09 21.74
C PHE A 147 -25.92 0.39 22.05
N ASP A 148 -25.05 0.91 22.90
CA ASP A 148 -24.97 2.35 23.22
C ASP A 148 -24.05 3.09 22.21
N TRP A 149 -24.17 2.79 20.92
CA TRP A 149 -23.39 3.44 19.86
C TRP A 149 -23.93 4.81 19.52
N SER A 150 -23.02 5.76 19.26
CA SER A 150 -23.39 7.13 18.92
C SER A 150 -24.12 7.21 17.56
N LYS A 151 -24.72 8.36 17.28
CA LYS A 151 -25.33 8.63 15.97
C LYS A 151 -24.30 8.58 14.83
N GLU A 152 -23.08 9.04 15.09
CA GLU A 152 -21.98 9.02 14.14
C GLU A 152 -21.57 7.58 13.82
N GLN A 153 -21.44 6.72 14.85
CA GLN A 153 -21.14 5.30 14.69
C GLN A 153 -22.27 4.58 13.93
N PHE A 154 -23.53 4.88 14.22
CA PHE A 154 -24.67 4.33 13.46
C PHE A 154 -24.61 4.73 11.98
N ASN A 155 -24.32 6.01 11.68
CA ASN A 155 -24.21 6.48 10.31
C ASN A 155 -23.03 5.81 9.57
N GLU A 156 -21.89 5.59 10.25
CA GLU A 156 -20.76 4.83 9.68
C GLU A 156 -21.16 3.38 9.38
N ILE A 157 -21.89 2.73 10.28
CA ILE A 157 -22.40 1.36 10.03
C ILE A 157 -23.26 1.35 8.78
N CYS A 158 -24.26 2.23 8.68
CA CYS A 158 -25.18 2.30 7.53
C CYS A 158 -24.44 2.55 6.22
N LYS A 159 -23.36 3.33 6.24
CA LYS A 159 -22.52 3.60 5.08
C LYS A 159 -21.71 2.39 4.62
N ASP A 160 -21.14 1.65 5.57
CA ASP A 160 -20.12 0.65 5.27
C ASP A 160 -20.68 -0.77 5.21
N ILE A 161 -21.84 -1.06 5.85
CA ILE A 161 -22.36 -2.42 6.01
C ILE A 161 -22.68 -3.13 4.68
N MET A 162 -23.05 -2.38 3.65
CA MET A 162 -23.33 -2.90 2.32
C MET A 162 -22.06 -3.17 1.48
N ASN A 163 -20.88 -2.80 2.00
CA ASN A 163 -19.61 -3.04 1.31
C ASN A 163 -19.10 -4.47 1.59
N ILE A 164 -19.84 -5.46 1.12
CA ILE A 164 -19.54 -6.88 1.29
C ILE A 164 -19.81 -7.63 -0.01
N TYR A 165 -19.12 -8.76 -0.18
CA TYR A 165 -19.40 -9.75 -1.21
C TYR A 165 -19.93 -11.03 -0.56
N VAL A 166 -21.09 -11.48 -0.99
CA VAL A 166 -21.74 -12.69 -0.47
C VAL A 166 -21.39 -13.87 -1.38
N LYS A 167 -21.16 -15.05 -0.76
CA LYS A 167 -20.90 -16.27 -1.55
C LYS A 167 -22.05 -16.53 -2.54
N PRO A 168 -21.78 -16.99 -3.79
CA PRO A 168 -22.82 -17.13 -4.81
C PRO A 168 -24.01 -18.02 -4.46
N ASN A 169 -23.79 -18.97 -3.53
CA ASN A 169 -24.84 -19.92 -3.08
C ASN A 169 -25.62 -19.44 -1.85
N LYS A 170 -25.47 -18.16 -1.47
CA LYS A 170 -26.12 -17.55 -0.31
C LYS A 170 -26.82 -16.25 -0.67
N THR A 171 -27.87 -15.95 0.11
CA THR A 171 -28.60 -14.68 0.01
C THR A 171 -28.45 -13.94 1.33
N CYS A 172 -27.97 -12.70 1.26
CA CYS A 172 -27.90 -11.77 2.38
C CYS A 172 -28.91 -10.63 2.15
N THR A 173 -29.72 -10.34 3.17
CA THR A 173 -30.61 -9.18 3.16
C THR A 173 -30.25 -8.27 4.33
N ILE A 174 -29.94 -7.00 4.05
CA ILE A 174 -29.62 -5.99 5.06
C ILE A 174 -30.64 -4.86 4.95
N ASN A 175 -31.33 -4.57 6.06
CA ASN A 175 -32.38 -3.55 6.10
C ASN A 175 -33.34 -3.67 4.91
N GLU A 176 -33.85 -4.88 4.69
CA GLU A 176 -34.80 -5.25 3.61
C GLU A 176 -34.24 -5.15 2.18
N GLN A 177 -32.96 -4.79 2.04
CA GLN A 177 -32.27 -4.75 0.75
C GLN A 177 -31.41 -6.01 0.57
N VAL A 178 -31.64 -6.71 -0.54
CA VAL A 178 -30.79 -7.86 -0.91
C VAL A 178 -29.43 -7.36 -1.35
N VAL A 179 -28.37 -7.88 -0.75
CA VAL A 179 -26.99 -7.61 -1.18
C VAL A 179 -26.80 -8.26 -2.54
N LYS A 180 -26.48 -7.44 -3.54
CA LYS A 180 -26.26 -7.93 -4.92
C LYS A 180 -24.99 -8.76 -4.97
N ASN A 181 -25.09 -9.96 -5.54
CA ASN A 181 -23.93 -10.74 -5.93
C ASN A 181 -23.34 -10.15 -7.22
N GLU A 182 -22.36 -9.27 -7.08
CA GLU A 182 -21.64 -8.72 -8.22
C GLU A 182 -20.73 -9.81 -8.82
N LYS A 183 -20.65 -9.85 -10.13
CA LYS A 183 -19.68 -10.70 -10.81
C LYS A 183 -18.31 -10.03 -10.73
N PRO A 184 -17.25 -10.79 -10.42
CA PRO A 184 -15.91 -10.23 -10.48
C PRO A 184 -15.56 -9.83 -11.93
N HIS A 185 -14.82 -8.75 -12.08
CA HIS A 185 -14.19 -8.34 -13.32
C HIS A 185 -13.27 -9.46 -13.84
N LYS A 186 -12.48 -10.02 -12.92
CA LYS A 186 -11.55 -11.12 -13.20
C LYS A 186 -11.39 -12.02 -11.98
N THR A 187 -11.28 -13.32 -12.20
CA THR A 187 -10.94 -14.31 -11.17
C THR A 187 -9.70 -15.08 -11.61
N PHE A 188 -8.75 -15.28 -10.72
CA PHE A 188 -7.54 -16.06 -10.95
C PHE A 188 -7.03 -16.70 -9.67
N THR A 189 -6.07 -17.61 -9.79
CA THR A 189 -5.43 -18.28 -8.65
C THR A 189 -3.97 -17.83 -8.52
N ALA A 190 -3.54 -17.57 -7.27
CA ALA A 190 -2.16 -17.27 -6.97
C ALA A 190 -1.73 -17.87 -5.63
N GLU A 191 -0.45 -18.24 -5.53
CA GLU A 191 0.12 -18.73 -4.27
C GLU A 191 0.31 -17.57 -3.28
N LEU A 192 -0.43 -17.60 -2.18
CA LEU A 192 -0.38 -16.59 -1.13
C LEU A 192 -0.24 -17.22 0.26
N PRO A 193 0.44 -16.55 1.21
CA PRO A 193 0.48 -16.98 2.60
C PRO A 193 -0.91 -16.94 3.24
N THR A 194 -1.22 -17.96 4.03
CA THR A 194 -2.42 -18.03 4.88
C THR A 194 -2.04 -18.48 6.29
N LEU A 195 -2.97 -18.34 7.25
CA LEU A 195 -2.81 -18.80 8.63
C LEU A 195 -3.75 -19.98 8.91
N LEU A 196 -3.20 -21.16 9.13
CA LEU A 196 -3.96 -22.38 9.38
C LEU A 196 -3.43 -23.16 10.59
N ALA A 197 -4.32 -23.81 11.31
CA ALA A 197 -3.94 -24.88 12.23
C ALA A 197 -3.71 -26.16 11.40
N LEU A 198 -2.46 -26.62 11.36
CA LEU A 198 -2.09 -27.82 10.57
C LEU A 198 -2.62 -29.10 11.21
N LYS A 199 -2.77 -29.12 12.52
CA LYS A 199 -3.38 -30.22 13.29
C LYS A 199 -4.33 -29.64 14.34
N GLU A 200 -5.28 -30.44 14.76
CA GLU A 200 -6.20 -30.09 15.83
C GLU A 200 -5.43 -29.71 17.11
N GLY A 201 -5.84 -28.63 17.76
CA GLY A 201 -5.19 -28.09 18.96
C GLY A 201 -3.86 -27.36 18.77
N GLN A 202 -3.30 -27.33 17.56
CA GLN A 202 -2.09 -26.57 17.28
C GLN A 202 -2.34 -25.06 17.05
N PRO A 203 -1.34 -24.21 17.33
CA PRO A 203 -1.42 -22.81 16.98
C PRO A 203 -1.48 -22.62 15.45
N LEU A 204 -1.99 -21.47 15.03
CA LEU A 204 -2.01 -21.10 13.60
C LEU A 204 -0.58 -20.95 13.10
N SER A 205 -0.27 -21.58 11.98
CA SER A 205 1.00 -21.53 11.28
C SER A 205 0.82 -20.84 9.94
N LYS A 206 1.84 -20.09 9.52
CA LYS A 206 1.87 -19.46 8.20
C LYS A 206 2.28 -20.50 7.16
N VAL A 207 1.43 -20.72 6.18
CA VAL A 207 1.66 -21.65 5.06
C VAL A 207 1.30 -20.95 3.75
N ASN A 208 2.00 -21.30 2.67
CA ASN A 208 1.64 -20.85 1.33
C ASN A 208 0.65 -21.83 0.70
N ARG A 209 -0.36 -21.29 0.04
CA ARG A 209 -1.38 -22.07 -0.67
C ARG A 209 -1.91 -21.29 -1.87
N ASP A 210 -2.43 -22.02 -2.83
CA ASP A 210 -3.21 -21.44 -3.92
C ASP A 210 -4.50 -20.82 -3.36
N ALA A 211 -4.63 -19.52 -3.57
CA ALA A 211 -5.80 -18.73 -3.23
C ALA A 211 -6.48 -18.26 -4.50
N GLU A 212 -7.79 -18.42 -4.57
CA GLU A 212 -8.61 -17.75 -5.58
C GLU A 212 -8.75 -16.27 -5.22
N ILE A 213 -8.54 -15.40 -6.20
CA ILE A 213 -8.60 -13.94 -6.06
C ILE A 213 -9.61 -13.41 -7.04
N ASP A 214 -10.57 -12.64 -6.54
CA ASP A 214 -11.55 -11.94 -7.35
C ASP A 214 -11.24 -10.45 -7.37
N LEU A 215 -11.27 -9.86 -8.55
CA LEU A 215 -11.19 -8.42 -8.75
C LEU A 215 -12.58 -7.88 -9.06
N TYR A 216 -12.96 -6.80 -8.41
CA TYR A 216 -14.23 -6.12 -8.66
C TYR A 216 -13.98 -4.65 -9.02
N ASP A 217 -14.75 -4.15 -9.98
CA ASP A 217 -14.67 -2.76 -10.39
C ASP A 217 -15.14 -1.84 -9.26
N LYS A 218 -14.46 -0.71 -9.13
CA LYS A 218 -14.89 0.35 -8.21
C LYS A 218 -16.11 1.08 -8.80
N LYS A 219 -17.01 1.55 -7.94
CA LYS A 219 -18.18 2.35 -8.34
C LYS A 219 -17.80 3.65 -9.07
N SER A 220 -16.64 4.21 -8.77
CA SER A 220 -16.04 5.33 -9.49
C SER A 220 -14.52 5.28 -9.39
N ALA A 221 -13.81 5.90 -10.35
CA ALA A 221 -12.35 5.95 -10.35
C ALA A 221 -11.77 6.57 -9.06
N ASN A 222 -12.48 7.54 -8.47
CA ASN A 222 -12.05 8.25 -7.26
C ASN A 222 -12.47 7.56 -5.97
N SER A 223 -13.27 6.49 -6.01
CA SER A 223 -13.65 5.75 -4.81
C SER A 223 -12.45 4.99 -4.22
N ASP A 224 -12.51 4.74 -2.91
CA ASP A 224 -11.52 3.91 -2.23
C ASP A 224 -11.53 2.51 -2.83
N ALA A 225 -10.34 1.93 -2.98
CA ALA A 225 -10.18 0.50 -3.24
C ALA A 225 -10.02 -0.24 -1.91
N TRP A 226 -10.61 -1.42 -1.81
CA TRP A 226 -10.61 -2.23 -0.60
C TRP A 226 -10.00 -3.59 -0.81
N LEU A 227 -9.35 -4.11 0.23
CA LEU A 227 -8.96 -5.50 0.34
C LEU A 227 -10.01 -6.24 1.16
N PHE A 228 -10.48 -7.38 0.64
CA PHE A 228 -11.46 -8.25 1.27
C PHE A 228 -10.86 -9.63 1.58
N GLU A 229 -11.39 -10.27 2.62
CA GLU A 229 -11.17 -11.67 2.95
C GLU A 229 -12.50 -12.40 2.91
N ASN A 230 -12.62 -13.40 2.05
CA ASN A 230 -13.87 -14.18 1.92
C ASN A 230 -15.12 -13.29 1.80
N GLY A 231 -15.03 -12.18 1.07
CA GLY A 231 -16.10 -11.22 0.85
C GLY A 231 -16.28 -10.15 1.92
N LEU A 232 -15.51 -10.14 2.98
CA LEU A 232 -15.60 -9.13 4.05
C LEU A 232 -14.45 -8.13 3.99
N PRO A 233 -14.74 -6.81 4.11
CA PRO A 233 -13.72 -5.79 3.98
C PRO A 233 -12.77 -5.78 5.17
N ILE A 234 -11.46 -5.83 4.90
CA ILE A 234 -10.40 -5.76 5.90
C ILE A 234 -9.93 -4.32 6.06
N GLN A 235 -9.42 -3.76 4.97
CA GLN A 235 -8.78 -2.45 4.96
C GLN A 235 -8.93 -1.76 3.61
N LYS A 236 -8.85 -0.43 3.64
CA LYS A 236 -8.61 0.35 2.42
C LYS A 236 -7.21 0.07 1.91
N GLN A 237 -7.08 -0.03 0.60
CA GLN A 237 -5.77 -0.20 -0.02
C GLN A 237 -4.97 1.12 0.03
N SER A 238 -3.70 1.02 0.39
CA SER A 238 -2.79 2.16 0.36
C SER A 238 -1.40 1.66 -0.07
N PRO A 239 -0.91 2.05 -1.25
CA PRO A 239 -1.62 2.80 -2.30
C PRO A 239 -2.80 2.01 -2.90
N ARG A 240 -3.79 2.75 -3.40
CA ARG A 240 -5.01 2.15 -3.98
C ARG A 240 -4.74 1.58 -5.37
N SER A 241 -5.36 0.45 -5.69
CA SER A 241 -5.39 -0.13 -7.02
C SER A 241 -6.62 0.31 -7.81
N LYS A 242 -6.68 -0.13 -9.06
CA LYS A 242 -7.84 0.05 -9.96
C LYS A 242 -9.07 -0.70 -9.46
N TRP A 243 -8.90 -1.81 -8.73
CA TRP A 243 -9.96 -2.73 -8.33
C TRP A 243 -10.09 -2.88 -6.81
N HIS A 244 -11.28 -3.30 -6.35
CA HIS A 244 -11.42 -4.02 -5.09
C HIS A 244 -10.82 -5.42 -5.25
N ILE A 245 -10.11 -5.92 -4.26
CA ILE A 245 -9.45 -7.22 -4.31
C ILE A 245 -10.01 -8.10 -3.19
N ASN A 246 -10.65 -9.21 -3.55
CA ASN A 246 -11.13 -10.21 -2.60
C ASN A 246 -10.25 -11.45 -2.64
N ILE A 247 -9.71 -11.83 -1.50
CA ILE A 247 -8.93 -13.05 -1.35
C ILE A 247 -9.84 -14.12 -0.74
N ASN A 248 -10.12 -15.19 -1.50
CA ASN A 248 -10.99 -16.28 -1.07
C ASN A 248 -10.26 -17.29 -0.15
N GLN A 249 -9.47 -16.76 0.77
CA GLN A 249 -8.86 -17.50 1.87
C GLN A 249 -8.55 -16.57 3.04
N LYS A 250 -8.25 -17.16 4.21
CA LYS A 250 -7.72 -16.42 5.37
C LYS A 250 -6.46 -15.68 4.99
N VAL A 251 -6.44 -14.37 5.24
CA VAL A 251 -5.24 -13.54 5.08
C VAL A 251 -4.48 -13.43 6.41
N PRO A 252 -3.16 -13.24 6.43
CA PRO A 252 -2.38 -13.13 7.65
C PRO A 252 -2.63 -11.77 8.35
N LEU A 253 -3.73 -11.68 9.10
CA LEU A 253 -4.06 -10.49 9.89
C LEU A 253 -3.30 -10.49 11.22
N ALA A 254 -2.95 -9.29 11.69
CA ALA A 254 -2.55 -9.08 13.07
C ALA A 254 -3.69 -9.50 14.03
N PRO A 255 -3.40 -9.77 15.32
CA PRO A 255 -4.44 -10.13 16.31
C PRO A 255 -5.58 -9.11 16.39
N THR A 256 -5.29 -7.83 16.16
CA THR A 256 -6.27 -6.74 16.10
C THR A 256 -7.14 -6.75 14.84
N ARG A 257 -6.86 -7.61 13.87
CA ARG A 257 -7.58 -7.75 12.58
C ARG A 257 -7.78 -6.45 11.78
N VAL A 258 -6.91 -5.45 12.00
CA VAL A 258 -7.06 -4.13 11.39
C VAL A 258 -6.41 -4.06 10.02
N SER A 259 -5.30 -4.76 9.81
CA SER A 259 -4.52 -4.67 8.57
C SER A 259 -3.71 -5.93 8.29
N VAL A 260 -3.34 -6.10 7.02
CA VAL A 260 -2.37 -7.11 6.60
C VAL A 260 -0.94 -6.55 6.68
N PRO A 261 0.08 -7.41 6.86
CA PRO A 261 1.49 -7.00 6.77
C PRO A 261 1.81 -6.44 5.36
N SER A 262 2.67 -5.42 5.29
CA SER A 262 3.09 -4.81 4.01
C SER A 262 3.67 -5.85 3.05
N SER A 263 4.47 -6.80 3.55
CA SER A 263 5.02 -7.88 2.72
C SER A 263 3.96 -8.80 2.11
N TYR A 264 2.81 -8.97 2.77
CA TYR A 264 1.67 -9.69 2.20
C TYR A 264 0.99 -8.85 1.13
N TRP A 265 0.74 -7.56 1.41
CA TRP A 265 0.14 -6.64 0.46
C TRP A 265 0.95 -6.56 -0.84
N ASN A 266 2.27 -6.45 -0.76
CA ASN A 266 3.15 -6.44 -1.93
C ASN A 266 3.01 -7.71 -2.78
N LYS A 267 2.91 -8.89 -2.15
CA LYS A 267 2.67 -10.16 -2.87
C LYS A 267 1.31 -10.18 -3.56
N VAL A 268 0.26 -9.66 -2.90
CA VAL A 268 -1.07 -9.52 -3.52
C VAL A 268 -1.00 -8.60 -4.74
N CYS A 269 -0.33 -7.45 -4.63
CA CYS A 269 -0.11 -6.55 -5.76
C CYS A 269 0.61 -7.26 -6.92
N GLY A 270 1.65 -8.05 -6.64
CA GLY A 270 2.35 -8.85 -7.64
C GLY A 270 1.46 -9.88 -8.33
N ALA A 271 0.64 -10.59 -7.54
CA ALA A 271 -0.32 -11.56 -8.09
C ALA A 271 -1.37 -10.89 -8.99
N VAL A 272 -1.86 -9.70 -8.60
CA VAL A 272 -2.77 -8.90 -9.44
C VAL A 272 -2.06 -8.47 -10.72
N LEU A 273 -0.84 -7.95 -10.64
CA LEU A 273 -0.06 -7.55 -11.82
C LEU A 273 0.15 -8.70 -12.80
N ASN A 274 0.47 -9.89 -12.30
CA ASN A 274 0.69 -11.07 -13.13
C ASN A 274 -0.57 -11.52 -13.92
N ASN A 275 -1.71 -10.99 -13.54
CA ASN A 275 -2.98 -11.34 -14.19
C ASN A 275 -3.69 -10.16 -14.89
N THR A 276 -3.17 -8.93 -14.74
CA THR A 276 -3.85 -7.73 -15.26
C THR A 276 -2.90 -6.72 -15.90
N SER A 277 -1.64 -7.08 -16.12
CA SER A 277 -0.63 -6.16 -16.68
C SER A 277 -0.99 -5.62 -18.06
N ASP A 278 -1.76 -6.39 -18.83
CA ASP A 278 -2.31 -6.04 -20.16
C ASP A 278 -3.49 -5.05 -20.10
N GLU A 279 -4.09 -4.87 -18.92
CA GLU A 279 -5.23 -3.97 -18.69
C GLU A 279 -4.79 -2.59 -18.15
N LEU A 280 -3.49 -2.37 -17.95
CA LEU A 280 -2.95 -1.12 -17.40
C LEU A 280 -2.65 -0.12 -18.51
N ASP A 281 -3.12 1.11 -18.35
CA ASP A 281 -2.73 2.23 -19.20
C ASP A 281 -1.43 2.91 -18.72
N HIS A 282 -1.03 3.97 -19.40
CA HIS A 282 0.18 4.73 -19.09
C HIS A 282 0.15 5.33 -17.66
N GLU A 283 -0.99 5.84 -17.21
CA GLU A 283 -1.13 6.45 -15.87
C GLU A 283 -1.06 5.38 -14.79
N GLU A 284 -1.86 4.32 -14.92
CA GLU A 284 -1.95 3.24 -13.94
C GLU A 284 -0.62 2.47 -13.83
N SER A 285 0.12 2.28 -14.94
CA SER A 285 1.44 1.62 -14.93
C SER A 285 2.47 2.33 -14.04
N GLY A 286 2.26 3.59 -13.70
CA GLY A 286 3.06 4.36 -12.75
C GLY A 286 2.51 4.41 -11.33
N ALA A 287 1.36 3.79 -11.07
CA ALA A 287 0.68 3.84 -9.78
C ALA A 287 1.49 3.21 -8.65
N GLY A 288 1.26 3.66 -7.43
CA GLY A 288 2.02 3.18 -6.26
C GLY A 288 1.86 1.69 -5.99
N TRP A 289 0.67 1.11 -6.20
CA TRP A 289 0.43 -0.32 -6.02
C TRP A 289 1.17 -1.17 -7.06
N VAL A 290 1.33 -0.67 -8.30
CA VAL A 290 2.14 -1.31 -9.35
C VAL A 290 3.60 -1.37 -8.90
N LYS A 291 4.14 -0.29 -8.35
CA LYS A 291 5.50 -0.27 -7.80
C LYS A 291 5.68 -1.29 -6.67
N LEU A 292 4.69 -1.47 -5.79
CA LEU A 292 4.74 -2.47 -4.72
C LEU A 292 4.71 -3.91 -5.27
N GLY A 293 3.99 -4.15 -6.35
CA GLY A 293 3.85 -5.47 -6.96
C GLY A 293 4.98 -5.86 -7.90
N LEU A 294 5.65 -4.90 -8.55
CA LEU A 294 6.69 -5.16 -9.54
C LEU A 294 7.82 -6.11 -9.08
N PRO A 295 8.32 -6.09 -7.82
CA PRO A 295 9.31 -7.06 -7.34
C PRO A 295 8.82 -8.52 -7.34
N TYR A 296 7.52 -8.74 -7.52
CA TYR A 296 6.88 -10.06 -7.58
C TYR A 296 6.26 -10.36 -8.95
N ALA A 297 6.46 -9.48 -9.92
CA ALA A 297 5.91 -9.62 -11.27
C ALA A 297 6.70 -10.68 -12.05
N SER A 298 5.99 -11.44 -12.90
CA SER A 298 6.63 -12.30 -13.90
C SER A 298 7.32 -11.45 -14.98
N LYS A 299 8.16 -12.09 -15.77
CA LYS A 299 8.83 -11.43 -16.90
C LYS A 299 7.84 -10.78 -17.85
N GLU A 300 6.84 -11.54 -18.27
CA GLU A 300 5.81 -11.10 -19.20
C GLU A 300 5.01 -9.91 -18.68
N SER A 301 4.66 -9.95 -17.40
CA SER A 301 3.92 -8.86 -16.75
C SER A 301 4.77 -7.60 -16.61
N ALA A 302 6.03 -7.74 -16.25
CA ALA A 302 6.95 -6.62 -16.13
C ALA A 302 7.21 -5.96 -17.51
N GLU A 303 7.36 -6.76 -18.58
CA GLU A 303 7.47 -6.25 -19.96
C GLU A 303 6.22 -5.48 -20.38
N ALA A 304 5.02 -6.02 -20.10
CA ALA A 304 3.75 -5.36 -20.41
C ALA A 304 3.63 -4.00 -19.67
N ILE A 305 4.01 -3.95 -18.38
CA ILE A 305 3.99 -2.74 -17.57
C ILE A 305 4.98 -1.69 -18.11
N LEU A 306 6.19 -2.10 -18.48
CA LEU A 306 7.17 -1.20 -19.08
C LEU A 306 6.70 -0.66 -20.43
N LYS A 307 6.08 -1.50 -21.26
CA LYS A 307 5.47 -1.08 -22.53
C LYS A 307 4.35 -0.06 -22.33
N ALA A 308 3.47 -0.27 -21.35
CA ALA A 308 2.42 0.68 -20.99
C ALA A 308 3.02 2.00 -20.46
N LYS A 309 4.11 1.91 -19.69
CA LYS A 309 4.81 3.08 -19.12
C LYS A 309 5.59 3.87 -20.16
N PHE A 310 6.14 3.21 -21.18
CA PHE A 310 6.95 3.81 -22.23
C PHE A 310 6.40 3.47 -23.63
N PRO A 311 5.18 3.92 -23.97
CA PRO A 311 4.47 3.46 -25.18
C PRO A 311 5.19 3.82 -26.50
N ASN A 312 6.06 4.83 -26.48
CA ASN A 312 6.78 5.31 -27.65
C ASN A 312 8.21 4.75 -27.74
N ALA A 313 8.65 3.94 -26.76
CA ALA A 313 9.97 3.32 -26.78
C ALA A 313 9.92 1.94 -27.44
N ASP A 314 11.03 1.59 -28.11
CA ASP A 314 11.26 0.21 -28.53
C ASP A 314 11.38 -0.66 -27.27
N PRO A 315 10.53 -1.70 -27.09
CA PRO A 315 10.55 -2.53 -25.88
C PRO A 315 11.92 -3.14 -25.55
N ASP A 316 12.71 -3.46 -26.59
CA ASP A 316 14.07 -4.01 -26.46
C ASP A 316 15.14 -2.95 -26.13
N LYS A 317 14.73 -1.68 -26.04
CA LYS A 317 15.61 -0.53 -25.80
C LYS A 317 15.19 0.27 -24.58
N ILE A 318 14.67 -0.39 -23.54
CA ILE A 318 14.41 0.24 -22.25
C ILE A 318 15.62 -0.04 -21.33
N PHE A 319 16.28 1.03 -20.88
CA PHE A 319 17.53 0.95 -20.12
C PHE A 319 17.41 1.63 -18.76
N LEU A 320 18.19 1.14 -17.81
CA LEU A 320 18.44 1.84 -16.55
C LEU A 320 19.44 2.96 -16.79
N GLY A 321 19.06 4.16 -16.41
CA GLY A 321 19.94 5.32 -16.40
C GLY A 321 21.00 5.19 -15.31
N GLY A 322 22.18 5.70 -15.58
CA GLY A 322 23.30 5.77 -14.66
C GLY A 322 23.99 7.12 -14.70
N SER A 323 25.14 7.24 -14.04
CA SER A 323 26.00 8.43 -14.06
C SER A 323 26.63 8.73 -15.43
N ASP A 324 26.61 7.75 -16.35
CA ASP A 324 27.05 7.95 -17.74
C ASP A 324 25.94 8.60 -18.57
N HIS A 325 25.86 9.94 -18.49
CA HIS A 325 24.88 10.72 -19.22
C HIS A 325 24.99 10.56 -20.73
N SER A 326 26.21 10.35 -21.26
CA SER A 326 26.45 10.13 -22.68
C SER A 326 25.81 8.82 -23.16
N ALA A 327 25.97 7.75 -22.39
CA ALA A 327 25.33 6.48 -22.70
C ALA A 327 23.80 6.59 -22.62
N ASN A 328 23.27 7.34 -21.64
CA ASN A 328 21.84 7.59 -21.54
C ASN A 328 21.29 8.33 -22.76
N GLU A 329 21.98 9.40 -23.22
CA GLU A 329 21.56 10.17 -24.40
C GLU A 329 21.65 9.34 -25.69
N GLU A 330 22.68 8.51 -25.83
CA GLU A 330 22.85 7.66 -26.99
C GLU A 330 21.76 6.57 -27.05
N ALA A 331 21.37 6.03 -25.90
CA ALA A 331 20.24 5.12 -25.79
C ALA A 331 18.93 5.78 -26.26
N ILE A 332 18.66 7.03 -25.83
CA ILE A 332 17.49 7.81 -26.27
C ILE A 332 17.54 8.08 -27.77
N ARG A 333 18.69 8.50 -28.33
CA ARG A 333 18.86 8.73 -29.77
C ARG A 333 18.65 7.47 -30.60
N ALA A 334 18.93 6.30 -30.02
CA ALA A 334 18.69 5.01 -30.65
C ALA A 334 17.21 4.56 -30.56
N GLY A 335 16.30 5.43 -30.10
CA GLY A 335 14.86 5.17 -29.97
C GLY A 335 14.47 4.42 -28.69
N GLY A 336 15.36 4.39 -27.70
CA GLY A 336 15.11 3.76 -26.42
C GLY A 336 14.52 4.72 -25.36
N ALA A 337 14.18 4.18 -24.22
CA ALA A 337 13.76 4.92 -23.02
C ALA A 337 14.72 4.69 -21.86
N ILE A 338 14.85 5.68 -21.01
CA ILE A 338 15.68 5.62 -19.81
C ILE A 338 14.78 5.60 -18.57
N ILE A 339 14.91 4.55 -17.79
CA ILE A 339 14.37 4.48 -16.44
C ILE A 339 15.35 5.21 -15.52
N SER A 340 14.95 6.34 -14.96
CA SER A 340 15.75 7.04 -13.95
C SER A 340 15.69 6.29 -12.61
N SER A 341 16.72 6.45 -11.77
CA SER A 341 16.81 5.83 -10.44
C SER A 341 15.60 6.19 -9.55
N GLY A 342 15.03 7.38 -9.70
CA GLY A 342 13.83 7.82 -8.96
C GLY A 342 12.51 7.23 -9.46
N THR A 343 12.47 6.56 -10.63
CA THR A 343 11.22 6.04 -11.20
C THR A 343 10.69 4.83 -10.41
N PHE A 344 11.56 3.87 -10.08
CA PHE A 344 11.16 2.60 -9.49
C PHE A 344 11.89 2.25 -8.18
N GLY A 345 12.98 2.85 -7.85
CA GLY A 345 13.82 2.45 -6.70
C GLY A 345 14.65 1.17 -6.95
N LYS A 346 15.56 0.89 -6.02
CA LYS A 346 16.59 -0.17 -6.20
C LYS A 346 16.00 -1.57 -6.31
N GLU A 347 15.09 -1.96 -5.44
CA GLU A 347 14.52 -3.32 -5.40
C GLU A 347 13.85 -3.70 -6.73
N ILE A 348 13.09 -2.77 -7.31
CA ILE A 348 12.41 -2.98 -8.58
C ILE A 348 13.43 -3.05 -9.73
N THR A 349 14.41 -2.14 -9.75
CA THR A 349 15.43 -2.13 -10.80
C THR A 349 16.28 -3.41 -10.77
N ASP A 350 16.66 -3.89 -9.59
CA ASP A 350 17.38 -5.14 -9.42
C ASP A 350 16.55 -6.34 -9.91
N HIS A 351 15.24 -6.34 -9.62
CA HIS A 351 14.33 -7.38 -10.12
C HIS A 351 14.21 -7.36 -11.65
N LEU A 352 13.99 -6.19 -12.26
CA LEU A 352 13.91 -6.04 -13.73
C LEU A 352 15.21 -6.48 -14.43
N MET A 353 16.36 -6.17 -13.83
CA MET A 353 17.65 -6.66 -14.32
C MET A 353 17.77 -8.20 -14.19
N SER A 354 17.35 -8.78 -13.08
CA SER A 354 17.38 -10.22 -12.86
C SER A 354 16.49 -11.00 -13.84
N LEU A 355 15.40 -10.40 -14.29
CA LEU A 355 14.55 -10.95 -15.35
C LEU A 355 15.13 -10.78 -16.76
N GLY A 356 16.22 -10.02 -16.91
CA GLY A 356 16.85 -9.73 -18.21
C GLY A 356 16.01 -8.83 -19.12
N ILE A 357 15.08 -8.03 -18.53
CA ILE A 357 14.20 -7.13 -19.27
C ILE A 357 14.88 -5.80 -19.55
N VAL A 358 15.68 -5.34 -18.58
CA VAL A 358 16.42 -4.09 -18.68
C VAL A 358 17.91 -4.32 -18.41
N SER A 359 18.76 -3.55 -19.08
CA SER A 359 20.20 -3.47 -18.82
C SER A 359 20.59 -2.01 -18.56
N ARG A 360 21.78 -1.76 -18.07
CA ARG A 360 22.26 -0.38 -17.92
C ARG A 360 22.58 0.20 -19.28
N ALA A 361 22.20 1.46 -19.52
CA ALA A 361 22.55 2.18 -20.75
C ALA A 361 24.08 2.17 -20.97
N SER A 362 24.87 2.28 -19.89
CA SER A 362 26.33 2.23 -19.93
C SER A 362 26.91 0.88 -20.36
N GLU A 363 26.20 -0.23 -20.18
CA GLU A 363 26.65 -1.56 -20.63
C GLU A 363 26.61 -1.68 -22.16
N LYS A 364 25.61 -1.07 -22.81
CA LYS A 364 25.39 -1.15 -24.24
C LYS A 364 26.03 0.02 -25.00
N TYR A 365 25.95 1.21 -24.46
CA TYR A 365 26.38 2.47 -25.10
C TYR A 365 27.58 3.10 -24.39
N GLY A 366 28.02 2.57 -23.26
CA GLY A 366 29.24 3.00 -22.58
C GLY A 366 30.48 2.62 -23.35
N SER A 367 31.52 3.45 -23.28
CA SER A 367 32.81 3.09 -23.89
C SER A 367 33.44 1.93 -23.12
N LYS A 368 33.86 0.90 -23.84
CA LYS A 368 34.74 -0.14 -23.27
C LYS A 368 36.05 0.55 -22.85
N GLY A 369 36.18 0.91 -21.58
CA GLY A 369 37.48 1.26 -20.99
C GLY A 369 37.73 2.73 -20.61
N GLY A 370 36.71 3.59 -20.46
CA GLY A 370 36.95 4.94 -19.93
C GLY A 370 35.79 5.53 -19.15
N ASN A 371 36.05 6.11 -18.00
CA ASN A 371 35.08 6.96 -17.30
C ASN A 371 34.61 8.06 -18.26
N ALA A 372 33.32 8.40 -18.26
CA ALA A 372 32.74 9.48 -19.07
C ALA A 372 33.52 10.81 -18.98
N ILE A 373 34.18 11.02 -17.86
CA ILE A 373 35.12 12.12 -17.63
C ILE A 373 36.28 12.14 -18.66
N GLY A 374 36.79 10.98 -19.11
CA GLY A 374 37.87 10.88 -20.07
C GLY A 374 37.49 11.26 -21.50
N ARG A 375 36.24 10.99 -21.95
CA ARG A 375 35.79 11.30 -23.32
C ARG A 375 35.64 12.78 -23.59
N TYR A 376 35.26 13.57 -22.58
CA TYR A 376 35.10 15.01 -22.74
C TYR A 376 36.40 15.81 -22.51
N ALA A 377 37.36 15.18 -21.80
CA ALA A 377 38.68 15.83 -21.58
C ALA A 377 39.44 16.08 -22.88
N GLU A 378 39.29 15.21 -23.90
CA GLU A 378 39.94 15.37 -25.21
C GLU A 378 39.29 16.48 -26.06
N THR A 379 38.06 16.90 -25.75
CA THR A 379 37.35 17.98 -26.48
C THR A 379 37.19 19.23 -25.64
N GLU A 380 37.69 19.26 -24.42
CA GLU A 380 37.59 20.39 -23.52
C GLU A 380 38.73 21.38 -23.78
N GLN A 381 38.38 22.54 -24.27
CA GLN A 381 39.31 23.64 -24.47
C GLN A 381 39.16 24.68 -23.37
N VAL A 382 40.25 24.96 -22.66
CA VAL A 382 40.24 26.04 -21.66
C VAL A 382 40.07 27.37 -22.35
N VAL A 383 39.07 28.14 -21.94
CA VAL A 383 38.79 29.48 -22.48
C VAL A 383 39.53 30.49 -21.62
N LYS A 384 40.30 31.39 -22.28
CA LYS A 384 40.91 32.52 -21.59
C LYS A 384 39.80 33.44 -21.09
N PRO A 385 39.69 33.69 -19.78
CA PRO A 385 38.59 34.48 -19.24
C PRO A 385 38.70 35.94 -19.63
N SER A 386 37.54 36.55 -19.95
CA SER A 386 37.39 38.00 -20.09
C SER A 386 37.37 38.68 -18.71
N GLU A 387 37.46 39.98 -18.66
CA GLU A 387 37.33 40.77 -17.42
C GLU A 387 36.01 40.50 -16.70
N ALA A 388 34.90 40.40 -17.45
CA ALA A 388 33.58 40.04 -16.91
C ALA A 388 33.58 38.63 -16.28
N MET A 389 34.22 37.66 -16.92
CA MET A 389 34.34 36.29 -16.41
C MET A 389 35.21 36.24 -15.15
N ILE A 390 36.27 37.05 -15.08
CA ILE A 390 37.10 37.14 -13.87
C ILE A 390 36.29 37.74 -12.72
N ALA A 391 35.57 38.84 -12.99
CA ALA A 391 34.69 39.46 -11.99
C ALA A 391 33.62 38.45 -11.50
N TYR A 392 33.00 37.70 -12.43
CA TYR A 392 32.03 36.66 -12.13
C TYR A 392 32.63 35.53 -11.26
N ALA A 393 33.81 35.04 -11.59
CA ALA A 393 34.53 34.05 -10.81
C ALA A 393 34.81 34.49 -9.36
N ASN A 394 35.18 35.78 -9.20
CA ASN A 394 35.44 36.34 -7.88
C ASN A 394 34.16 36.38 -7.01
N VAL A 395 33.02 36.70 -7.61
CA VAL A 395 31.71 36.60 -6.92
C VAL A 395 31.43 35.17 -6.53
N CYS A 396 31.57 34.21 -7.46
CA CYS A 396 31.36 32.80 -7.17
C CYS A 396 32.20 32.29 -6.01
N LYS A 397 33.47 32.67 -5.94
CA LYS A 397 34.38 32.28 -4.84
C LYS A 397 33.93 32.89 -3.51
N ARG A 398 33.50 34.15 -3.46
CA ARG A 398 33.01 34.80 -2.25
C ARG A 398 31.72 34.12 -1.74
N VAL A 399 30.78 33.87 -2.65
CA VAL A 399 29.55 33.17 -2.31
C VAL A 399 29.84 31.73 -1.78
N ALA A 400 30.74 31.01 -2.46
CA ALA A 400 31.12 29.67 -2.03
C ALA A 400 31.75 29.67 -0.63
N ARG A 401 32.65 30.61 -0.34
CA ARG A 401 33.26 30.74 0.98
C ARG A 401 32.21 30.96 2.07
N ASP A 402 31.25 31.84 1.85
CA ASP A 402 30.22 32.16 2.82
C ASP A 402 29.19 31.03 2.97
N CYS A 403 28.84 30.33 1.86
CA CYS A 403 27.75 29.34 1.87
C CYS A 403 28.19 27.90 2.13
N ILE A 404 29.40 27.51 1.71
CA ILE A 404 29.87 26.12 1.80
C ILE A 404 31.25 25.97 2.46
N ASP A 405 31.79 27.05 3.04
CA ASP A 405 33.12 27.10 3.68
C ASP A 405 34.25 26.55 2.77
N ALA A 406 34.16 26.82 1.48
CA ALA A 406 35.15 26.38 0.50
C ALA A 406 35.42 27.48 -0.54
N GLU A 407 36.65 27.53 -1.05
CA GLU A 407 37.03 28.44 -2.15
C GLU A 407 37.36 27.62 -3.40
N PRO A 408 36.38 27.37 -4.28
CA PRO A 408 36.62 26.56 -5.47
C PRO A 408 37.49 27.29 -6.51
N THR A 409 38.30 26.53 -7.22
CA THR A 409 38.91 27.01 -8.45
C THR A 409 37.83 27.15 -9.50
N VAL A 410 37.65 28.39 -10.02
CA VAL A 410 36.67 28.62 -11.08
C VAL A 410 37.35 28.49 -12.44
N LYS A 411 36.77 27.68 -13.34
CA LYS A 411 37.29 27.39 -14.69
C LYS A 411 36.25 27.69 -15.74
N PHE A 412 36.70 28.10 -16.89
CA PHE A 412 35.86 28.34 -18.07
C PHE A 412 36.39 27.49 -19.22
N VAL A 413 35.47 26.68 -19.79
CA VAL A 413 35.83 25.75 -20.85
C VAL A 413 34.83 25.84 -22.00
N SER A 414 35.28 25.51 -23.19
CA SER A 414 34.40 25.20 -24.32
C SER A 414 34.44 23.69 -24.52
N SER A 415 33.31 23.05 -24.25
CA SER A 415 33.23 21.60 -24.27
C SER A 415 31.93 21.12 -24.92
N ASN A 416 31.99 19.96 -25.57
CA ASN A 416 30.81 19.25 -26.07
C ASN A 416 30.02 18.55 -24.96
N ARG A 417 30.49 18.61 -23.71
CA ARG A 417 29.77 18.12 -22.56
C ARG A 417 28.40 18.80 -22.47
N PRO A 418 27.28 18.05 -22.28
CA PRO A 418 25.93 18.62 -22.26
C PRO A 418 25.65 19.54 -21.05
N ALA A 419 26.46 19.44 -19.98
CA ALA A 419 26.32 20.28 -18.80
C ALA A 419 26.70 21.73 -19.08
N THR A 420 25.92 22.70 -18.57
CA THR A 420 26.19 24.13 -18.63
C THR A 420 27.24 24.58 -17.61
N ALA A 421 27.29 23.87 -16.46
CA ALA A 421 28.32 24.00 -15.44
C ALA A 421 28.42 22.66 -14.67
N TRP A 422 29.49 22.51 -13.88
CA TRP A 422 29.61 21.39 -12.93
C TRP A 422 30.54 21.73 -11.77
N TYR A 423 30.22 21.17 -10.60
CA TYR A 423 31.03 21.27 -9.41
C TYR A 423 31.80 19.94 -9.17
N THR A 424 33.09 20.03 -8.86
CA THR A 424 33.92 18.87 -8.50
C THR A 424 34.32 18.99 -7.05
N ARG A 425 33.86 18.03 -6.21
CA ARG A 425 34.09 18.04 -4.76
C ARG A 425 35.49 17.62 -4.36
N ALA A 426 36.05 16.58 -4.99
CA ALA A 426 37.37 16.03 -4.63
C ALA A 426 38.51 17.05 -4.67
N THR A 427 38.44 17.97 -5.64
CA THR A 427 39.28 19.18 -5.70
C THR A 427 38.33 20.32 -5.96
N PRO A 428 37.88 21.06 -4.93
CA PRO A 428 36.82 22.04 -5.07
C PRO A 428 37.02 22.91 -6.30
N SER A 429 36.23 22.66 -7.34
CA SER A 429 36.29 23.41 -8.58
C SER A 429 34.91 23.56 -9.20
N LEU A 430 34.63 24.77 -9.69
CA LEU A 430 33.41 25.12 -10.38
C LEU A 430 33.75 25.45 -11.84
N THR A 431 33.24 24.66 -12.77
CA THR A 431 33.56 24.79 -14.18
C THR A 431 32.31 25.26 -14.96
N PHE A 432 32.46 26.27 -15.77
CA PHE A 432 31.40 26.82 -16.64
C PHE A 432 31.69 26.48 -18.10
N ASN A 433 30.69 25.93 -18.80
CA ASN A 433 30.78 25.61 -20.21
C ASN A 433 30.32 26.81 -21.08
N VAL A 434 31.26 27.55 -21.53
CA VAL A 434 31.04 28.75 -22.32
C VAL A 434 30.33 28.47 -23.66
N LYS A 435 30.51 27.26 -24.21
CA LYS A 435 29.82 26.85 -25.43
C LYS A 435 28.28 26.82 -25.25
N HIS A 436 27.79 26.45 -24.10
CA HIS A 436 26.36 26.40 -23.82
C HIS A 436 25.82 27.68 -23.18
N LEU A 437 26.64 28.38 -22.39
CA LEU A 437 26.22 29.58 -21.69
C LEU A 437 26.32 30.83 -22.58
N GLY A 438 27.29 30.86 -23.49
CA GLY A 438 27.67 32.05 -24.25
C GLY A 438 28.53 33.04 -23.43
N MET A 439 29.32 33.87 -24.09
CA MET A 439 30.22 34.86 -23.46
C MET A 439 29.43 35.90 -22.65
N THR A 440 28.30 36.37 -23.14
CA THR A 440 27.47 37.40 -22.50
C THR A 440 26.74 36.94 -21.24
N PHE A 441 26.76 35.63 -20.93
CA PHE A 441 26.21 35.12 -19.71
C PHE A 441 26.87 35.71 -18.46
N PHE A 442 28.14 36.06 -18.56
CA PHE A 442 28.97 36.53 -17.46
C PHE A 442 28.96 38.06 -17.27
N ASP A 443 28.34 38.80 -18.18
CA ASP A 443 28.34 40.25 -18.14
C ASP A 443 27.47 40.87 -17.05
N GLN A 444 26.42 40.14 -16.64
CA GLN A 444 25.44 40.61 -15.64
C GLN A 444 24.90 39.45 -14.79
N TRP A 445 24.68 39.73 -13.51
CA TRP A 445 23.97 38.81 -12.63
C TRP A 445 22.46 38.90 -12.85
N LYS A 446 21.87 37.78 -13.29
CA LYS A 446 20.43 37.58 -13.46
C LYS A 446 19.99 36.40 -12.64
N ALA A 447 18.69 36.19 -12.43
CA ALA A 447 18.15 35.07 -11.71
C ALA A 447 18.73 33.70 -12.15
N ARG A 448 18.93 33.52 -13.49
CA ARG A 448 19.52 32.30 -14.05
C ARG A 448 20.96 32.06 -13.58
N ASN A 449 21.77 33.10 -13.43
CA ASN A 449 23.16 32.99 -12.98
C ASN A 449 23.19 32.57 -11.49
N VAL A 450 22.33 33.19 -10.68
CA VAL A 450 22.20 32.88 -9.25
C VAL A 450 21.71 31.45 -9.06
N GLN A 451 20.67 31.04 -9.81
CA GLN A 451 20.12 29.71 -9.75
C GLN A 451 21.16 28.65 -10.13
N LEU A 452 21.91 28.87 -11.21
CA LEU A 452 22.99 27.94 -11.62
C LEU A 452 24.07 27.86 -10.54
N LEU A 453 24.49 28.96 -9.94
CA LEU A 453 25.49 28.97 -8.88
C LEU A 453 24.99 28.21 -7.63
N ILE A 454 23.77 28.45 -7.18
CA ILE A 454 23.17 27.74 -6.06
C ILE A 454 23.16 26.25 -6.34
N HIS A 455 22.70 25.84 -7.52
CA HIS A 455 22.63 24.44 -7.93
C HIS A 455 24.01 23.76 -7.86
N GLU A 456 25.01 24.36 -8.46
CA GLU A 456 26.35 23.78 -8.50
C GLU A 456 27.03 23.73 -7.11
N LEU A 457 26.84 24.76 -6.29
CA LEU A 457 27.39 24.76 -4.92
C LEU A 457 26.70 23.74 -4.02
N SER A 458 25.42 23.43 -4.26
CA SER A 458 24.69 22.42 -3.50
C SER A 458 25.31 21.04 -3.62
N HIS A 459 26.06 20.77 -4.70
CA HIS A 459 26.82 19.53 -4.85
C HIS A 459 27.97 19.39 -3.85
N HIS A 460 28.37 20.44 -3.15
CA HIS A 460 29.47 20.34 -2.16
C HIS A 460 29.08 19.49 -0.95
N ASN A 461 27.93 19.74 -0.34
CA ASN A 461 27.43 19.05 0.85
C ASN A 461 26.21 18.15 0.58
N GLY A 462 25.59 18.28 -0.57
CA GLY A 462 24.37 17.56 -0.95
C GLY A 462 24.56 16.07 -1.29
N HIS A 463 25.75 15.51 -1.00
CA HIS A 463 26.02 14.09 -1.20
C HIS A 463 25.62 13.27 0.03
N GLY A 464 24.83 12.21 -0.20
CA GLY A 464 24.54 11.20 0.81
C GLY A 464 25.80 10.47 1.30
N LYS A 465 25.62 9.57 2.24
CA LYS A 465 26.67 8.81 2.94
C LYS A 465 27.59 7.99 2.02
N TYR A 466 27.28 7.90 0.74
CA TYR A 466 28.05 7.18 -0.29
C TYR A 466 28.42 8.11 -1.43
N GLU A 467 29.69 8.18 -1.78
CA GLU A 467 30.30 9.01 -2.81
C GLU A 467 29.73 8.84 -4.24
N TYR A 468 28.81 7.90 -4.46
CA TYR A 468 28.28 7.49 -5.77
C TYR A 468 26.87 7.98 -6.07
N GLU A 469 26.18 8.60 -5.11
CA GLU A 469 24.79 9.04 -5.27
C GLU A 469 24.72 10.54 -5.54
N ILE A 470 24.99 10.94 -6.78
CA ILE A 470 24.65 12.28 -7.28
C ILE A 470 23.17 12.26 -7.70
N GLU A 471 22.29 12.23 -6.73
CA GLU A 471 20.86 12.40 -7.00
C GLU A 471 20.47 13.85 -6.75
N HIS A 472 20.22 14.62 -7.83
CA HIS A 472 19.63 15.96 -7.77
C HIS A 472 18.30 16.04 -7.03
N TYR A 473 17.74 14.91 -6.65
CA TYR A 473 16.48 14.73 -5.91
C TYR A 473 16.67 14.10 -4.54
N SER A 474 17.92 13.91 -4.09
CA SER A 474 18.14 13.45 -2.71
C SER A 474 17.66 14.54 -1.75
N LYS A 475 17.08 14.12 -0.62
CA LYS A 475 16.66 15.10 0.40
C LYS A 475 17.83 16.02 0.81
N GLN A 476 19.03 15.47 0.91
CA GLN A 476 20.23 16.23 1.28
C GLN A 476 20.60 17.29 0.23
N PHE A 477 20.46 16.97 -1.06
CA PHE A 477 20.70 17.96 -2.12
C PHE A 477 19.64 19.06 -2.08
N VAL A 478 18.37 18.71 -1.88
CA VAL A 478 17.27 19.69 -1.79
C VAL A 478 17.43 20.57 -0.56
N ASP A 479 17.71 19.97 0.60
CA ASP A 479 17.94 20.71 1.84
C ASP A 479 19.12 21.71 1.70
N GLU A 480 20.20 21.29 1.01
CA GLU A 480 21.36 22.15 0.76
C GLU A 480 21.06 23.25 -0.26
N LEU A 481 20.29 22.96 -1.29
CA LEU A 481 19.82 23.91 -2.29
C LEU A 481 18.96 25.01 -1.63
N GLU A 482 18.03 24.62 -0.74
CA GLU A 482 17.19 25.54 0.02
C GLU A 482 18.02 26.37 1.01
N ARG A 483 18.98 25.76 1.69
CA ARG A 483 19.88 26.45 2.64
C ARG A 483 20.73 27.53 1.95
N ILE A 484 21.40 27.18 0.86
CA ILE A 484 22.23 28.13 0.09
C ILE A 484 21.37 29.23 -0.53
N GLY A 485 20.20 28.84 -1.08
CA GLY A 485 19.22 29.77 -1.64
C GLY A 485 18.73 30.78 -0.60
N GLY A 486 18.45 30.33 0.62
CA GLY A 486 18.07 31.18 1.75
C GLY A 486 19.17 32.17 2.13
N MET A 487 20.41 31.69 2.29
CA MET A 487 21.55 32.55 2.62
C MET A 487 21.80 33.65 1.57
N ILE A 488 21.74 33.33 0.29
CA ILE A 488 21.89 34.32 -0.79
C ILE A 488 20.67 35.23 -0.83
N GLY A 489 19.47 34.74 -0.58
CA GLY A 489 18.23 35.53 -0.54
C GLY A 489 18.26 36.57 0.60
N GLU A 490 18.72 36.16 1.79
CA GLU A 490 18.84 37.06 2.96
C GLU A 490 19.89 38.16 2.73
N THR A 491 21.05 37.79 2.24
CA THR A 491 22.15 38.75 2.04
C THR A 491 22.05 39.53 0.75
N GLY A 492 21.38 38.99 -0.25
CA GLY A 492 21.31 39.50 -1.62
C GLY A 492 22.63 39.36 -2.40
N ILE A 493 22.55 38.95 -3.68
CA ILE A 493 23.76 38.76 -4.52
C ILE A 493 24.57 40.04 -4.68
N LYS A 494 23.92 41.21 -4.56
CA LYS A 494 24.58 42.52 -4.65
C LYS A 494 25.67 42.76 -3.61
N LYS A 495 25.56 42.10 -2.43
CA LYS A 495 26.62 42.18 -1.40
C LYS A 495 27.95 41.59 -1.89
N TYR A 496 27.90 40.66 -2.83
CA TYR A 496 29.06 39.95 -3.36
C TYR A 496 29.64 40.58 -4.62
N GLN A 497 28.91 41.48 -5.26
CA GLN A 497 29.39 42.29 -6.40
C GLN A 497 30.29 43.44 -5.92
#